data_e9e711c1ce74899bb1a75820db4f0c05
#
_entry.id   e9e711c1ce74899bb1a75820db4f0c05
#
_cell.length_a   1.000
_cell.length_b   1.000
_cell.length_c   1.000
_cell.angle_alpha   90.00
_cell.angle_beta   90.00
_cell.angle_gamma   90.00
#
_symmetry.space_group_name_H-M   'P 1'
#
loop_
_entity.id
_entity.type
_entity.pdbx_description
1 polymer ?
#
loop_
_entity_poly.entity_id
_entity_poly.type
_entity_poly.pdbx_seq_one_letter_code
_entity_poly.pdbx_strand_id
1 'polypeptide(L)'
;MTVAVRADSISKSFQQGQRALDAVTLEVKHGEVLAVMGPSGSGKSTLIRTFNGLEAIDGGALEVVGLSLDAAQDERQIRRIRRRVGMVFQQFNLFPHLTILDNITLAPRRVNQVPRIDAEERAHGLLAQMGIADQANKYPAQLSGGQQQRVAIARALAMDPELMLFDEPTSALDPERVKEVLDAMRQLASDGMTMVIVTHELGFAREVADRVLFMDAGRVVELSDANSFFTQAKEERSRRFLNQMAH
;
A
#
# COMPACT_ATOMS: atom_id res chain seq x y z
N MET A 1 -16.16 12.36 -8.70
CA MET A 1 -14.87 11.99 -8.08
C MET A 1 -14.03 11.30 -9.15
N THR A 2 -12.79 11.68 -9.30
CA THR A 2 -11.86 11.06 -10.25
C THR A 2 -11.40 9.69 -9.74
N VAL A 3 -11.04 8.78 -10.65
CA VAL A 3 -10.62 7.40 -10.34
C VAL A 3 -9.09 7.36 -10.23
N ALA A 4 -8.56 6.83 -9.14
CA ALA A 4 -7.13 6.63 -8.91
C ALA A 4 -6.63 5.29 -9.48
N VAL A 5 -7.44 4.23 -9.37
CA VAL A 5 -7.15 2.91 -9.95
C VAL A 5 -8.40 2.38 -10.63
N ARG A 6 -8.27 1.93 -11.88
CA ARG A 6 -9.28 1.15 -12.59
C ARG A 6 -8.66 -0.13 -13.11
N ALA A 7 -9.14 -1.25 -12.61
CA ALA A 7 -8.79 -2.58 -13.09
C ALA A 7 -10.03 -3.22 -13.71
N ASP A 8 -9.91 -3.68 -14.95
CA ASP A 8 -10.97 -4.39 -15.68
C ASP A 8 -10.46 -5.76 -16.08
N SER A 9 -11.03 -6.79 -15.42
CA SER A 9 -10.79 -8.20 -15.71
C SER A 9 -9.31 -8.58 -15.75
N ILE A 10 -8.49 -7.94 -14.87
CA ILE A 10 -7.06 -8.19 -14.84
C ILE A 10 -6.76 -9.61 -14.35
N SER A 11 -5.82 -10.26 -15.01
CA SER A 11 -5.42 -11.62 -14.72
C SER A 11 -3.90 -11.72 -14.62
N LYS A 12 -3.42 -12.61 -13.72
CA LYS A 12 -2.00 -12.91 -13.53
C LYS A 12 -1.80 -14.37 -13.19
N SER A 13 -0.89 -15.02 -13.89
CA SER A 13 -0.45 -16.39 -13.60
C SER A 13 1.06 -16.42 -13.37
N PHE A 14 1.51 -17.23 -12.44
CA PHE A 14 2.93 -17.53 -12.26
C PHE A 14 3.28 -18.86 -12.92
N GLN A 15 4.59 -19.15 -13.00
CA GLN A 15 5.08 -20.44 -13.49
C GLN A 15 4.41 -21.58 -12.73
N GLN A 16 4.04 -22.67 -13.43
CA GLN A 16 3.26 -23.83 -12.96
C GLN A 16 1.73 -23.69 -13.04
N GLY A 17 1.20 -22.66 -13.76
CA GLY A 17 -0.24 -22.55 -13.99
C GLY A 17 -1.06 -22.05 -12.81
N GLN A 18 -0.42 -21.64 -11.71
CA GLN A 18 -1.12 -21.04 -10.58
C GLN A 18 -1.60 -19.63 -10.95
N ARG A 19 -2.92 -19.45 -11.05
CA ARG A 19 -3.53 -18.14 -11.20
C ARG A 19 -3.50 -17.39 -9.88
N ALA A 20 -2.73 -16.31 -9.85
CA ALA A 20 -2.70 -15.39 -8.70
C ALA A 20 -3.80 -14.33 -8.78
N LEU A 21 -4.20 -13.92 -9.99
CA LEU A 21 -5.35 -13.06 -10.26
C LEU A 21 -6.18 -13.67 -11.40
N ASP A 22 -7.50 -13.74 -11.23
CA ASP A 22 -8.44 -14.32 -12.18
C ASP A 22 -9.60 -13.36 -12.45
N ALA A 23 -9.49 -12.58 -13.53
CA ALA A 23 -10.47 -11.60 -13.99
C ALA A 23 -10.91 -10.61 -12.88
N VAL A 24 -9.95 -10.04 -12.15
CA VAL A 24 -10.21 -9.06 -11.08
C VAL A 24 -10.66 -7.73 -11.68
N THR A 25 -11.82 -7.26 -11.24
CA THR A 25 -12.39 -5.95 -11.64
C THR A 25 -12.67 -5.13 -10.40
N LEU A 26 -12.12 -3.89 -10.35
CA LEU A 26 -12.36 -2.94 -9.28
C LEU A 26 -12.04 -1.50 -9.71
N GLU A 27 -12.58 -0.54 -8.98
CA GLU A 27 -12.18 0.87 -9.06
C GLU A 27 -11.88 1.38 -7.66
N VAL A 28 -10.87 2.26 -7.55
CA VAL A 28 -10.54 3.05 -6.35
C VAL A 28 -10.62 4.51 -6.71
N LYS A 29 -11.36 5.30 -5.93
CA LYS A 29 -11.52 6.74 -6.15
C LYS A 29 -10.41 7.52 -5.44
N HIS A 30 -10.11 8.73 -5.91
CA HIS A 30 -9.23 9.62 -5.16
C HIS A 30 -9.83 9.95 -3.80
N GLY A 31 -8.98 9.92 -2.75
CA GLY A 31 -9.37 10.11 -1.36
C GLY A 31 -10.00 8.88 -0.70
N GLU A 32 -10.18 7.77 -1.43
CA GLU A 32 -10.75 6.52 -0.91
C GLU A 32 -9.67 5.66 -0.23
N VAL A 33 -10.02 5.04 0.88
CA VAL A 33 -9.25 3.99 1.54
C VAL A 33 -9.89 2.64 1.26
N LEU A 34 -9.24 1.82 0.43
CA LEU A 34 -9.66 0.44 0.13
C LEU A 34 -8.83 -0.55 0.94
N ALA A 35 -9.46 -1.29 1.86
CA ALA A 35 -8.83 -2.43 2.52
C ALA A 35 -8.97 -3.70 1.66
N VAL A 36 -7.87 -4.41 1.44
CA VAL A 36 -7.83 -5.68 0.70
C VAL A 36 -7.59 -6.80 1.69
N MET A 37 -8.55 -7.71 1.82
CA MET A 37 -8.57 -8.80 2.80
C MET A 37 -8.72 -10.16 2.13
N GLY A 38 -8.39 -11.22 2.85
CA GLY A 38 -8.54 -12.61 2.40
C GLY A 38 -7.45 -13.51 2.95
N PRO A 39 -7.58 -14.83 2.80
CA PRO A 39 -6.60 -15.80 3.28
C PRO A 39 -5.23 -15.63 2.62
N SER A 40 -4.19 -16.21 3.25
CA SER A 40 -2.85 -16.26 2.64
C SER A 40 -2.90 -16.94 1.27
N GLY A 41 -2.16 -16.41 0.30
CA GLY A 41 -2.16 -16.93 -1.08
C GLY A 41 -3.38 -16.55 -1.93
N SER A 42 -4.31 -15.71 -1.44
CA SER A 42 -5.49 -15.30 -2.22
C SER A 42 -5.22 -14.29 -3.34
N GLY A 43 -3.98 -13.80 -3.49
CA GLY A 43 -3.60 -12.86 -4.56
C GLY A 43 -3.50 -11.39 -4.16
N LYS A 44 -3.72 -11.02 -2.90
CA LYS A 44 -3.74 -9.63 -2.41
C LYS A 44 -2.46 -8.85 -2.73
N SER A 45 -1.30 -9.39 -2.33
CA SER A 45 -0.01 -8.74 -2.60
C SER A 45 0.29 -8.67 -4.10
N THR A 46 -0.09 -9.71 -4.88
CA THR A 46 0.02 -9.68 -6.33
C THR A 46 -0.82 -8.56 -6.91
N LEU A 47 -2.08 -8.39 -6.45
CA LEU A 47 -2.97 -7.34 -6.91
C LEU A 47 -2.34 -5.95 -6.73
N ILE A 48 -1.93 -5.59 -5.51
CA ILE A 48 -1.39 -4.24 -5.28
C ILE A 48 -0.05 -4.01 -5.98
N ARG A 49 0.74 -5.07 -6.20
CA ARG A 49 2.01 -4.99 -6.96
C ARG A 49 1.78 -4.77 -8.45
N THR A 50 0.60 -5.11 -8.98
CA THR A 50 0.27 -4.70 -10.35
C THR A 50 0.07 -3.18 -10.46
N PHE A 51 -0.45 -2.51 -9.42
CA PHE A 51 -0.75 -1.07 -9.46
C PHE A 51 0.48 -0.17 -9.53
N ASN A 52 1.65 -0.65 -9.13
CA ASN A 52 2.91 0.09 -9.30
C ASN A 52 3.84 -0.54 -10.36
N GLY A 53 3.35 -1.51 -11.12
CA GLY A 53 4.10 -2.21 -12.17
C GLY A 53 5.25 -3.06 -11.65
N LEU A 54 5.21 -3.52 -10.38
CA LEU A 54 6.15 -4.55 -9.87
C LEU A 54 5.80 -5.92 -10.43
N GLU A 55 4.51 -6.17 -10.64
CA GLU A 55 4.00 -7.35 -11.32
C GLU A 55 3.28 -6.94 -12.61
N ALA A 56 3.61 -7.58 -13.72
CA ALA A 56 2.88 -7.41 -14.96
C ALA A 56 1.55 -8.17 -14.92
N ILE A 57 0.49 -7.59 -15.47
CA ILE A 57 -0.73 -8.32 -15.78
C ILE A 57 -0.52 -9.18 -17.02
N ASP A 58 -1.19 -10.33 -17.12
CA ASP A 58 -1.16 -11.19 -18.32
C ASP A 58 -2.35 -10.91 -19.25
N GLY A 59 -3.40 -10.26 -18.73
CA GLY A 59 -4.58 -9.87 -19.48
C GLY A 59 -5.48 -8.91 -18.73
N GLY A 60 -6.45 -8.33 -19.42
CA GLY A 60 -7.32 -7.29 -18.90
C GLY A 60 -6.76 -5.89 -19.17
N ALA A 61 -7.34 -4.87 -18.54
CA ALA A 61 -6.91 -3.48 -18.63
C ALA A 61 -6.69 -2.91 -17.24
N LEU A 62 -5.59 -2.17 -17.04
CA LEU A 62 -5.25 -1.53 -15.78
C LEU A 62 -4.84 -0.08 -16.02
N GLU A 63 -5.50 0.83 -15.34
CA GLU A 63 -5.15 2.25 -15.31
C GLU A 63 -4.89 2.66 -13.86
N VAL A 64 -3.77 3.33 -13.63
CA VAL A 64 -3.36 3.82 -12.30
C VAL A 64 -2.94 5.27 -12.42
N VAL A 65 -3.56 6.14 -11.61
CA VAL A 65 -3.38 7.60 -11.61
C VAL A 65 -3.41 8.20 -13.02
N GLY A 66 -4.38 7.74 -13.86
CA GLY A 66 -4.57 8.19 -15.24
C GLY A 66 -3.52 7.67 -16.24
N LEU A 67 -2.75 6.66 -15.88
CA LEU A 67 -1.74 6.04 -16.74
C LEU A 67 -2.03 4.54 -16.91
N SER A 68 -2.09 4.08 -18.17
CA SER A 68 -2.35 2.67 -18.47
C SER A 68 -1.12 1.81 -18.21
N LEU A 69 -1.35 0.64 -17.62
CA LEU A 69 -0.38 -0.46 -17.49
C LEU A 69 -0.89 -1.64 -18.32
N ASP A 70 -0.08 -2.10 -19.23
CA ASP A 70 -0.37 -3.26 -20.08
C ASP A 70 0.63 -4.41 -19.84
N ALA A 71 0.39 -5.54 -20.50
CA ALA A 71 1.27 -6.69 -20.43
C ALA A 71 2.68 -6.44 -20.99
N ALA A 72 2.86 -5.45 -21.87
CA ALA A 72 4.14 -5.12 -22.49
C ALA A 72 5.10 -4.41 -21.53
N GLN A 73 4.61 -3.91 -20.40
CA GLN A 73 5.40 -3.25 -19.36
C GLN A 73 6.38 -2.17 -19.90
N ASP A 74 5.85 -1.13 -20.55
CA ASP A 74 6.69 0.01 -20.92
C ASP A 74 7.37 0.60 -19.66
N GLU A 75 8.69 0.43 -19.57
CA GLU A 75 9.47 0.94 -18.43
C GLU A 75 9.33 2.45 -18.22
N ARG A 76 9.06 3.24 -19.28
CA ARG A 76 8.85 4.70 -19.14
C ARG A 76 7.54 4.97 -18.44
N GLN A 77 6.49 4.20 -18.78
CA GLN A 77 5.18 4.28 -18.15
C GLN A 77 5.26 3.87 -16.68
N ILE A 78 5.91 2.74 -16.39
CA ILE A 78 6.12 2.25 -15.02
C ILE A 78 6.87 3.31 -14.18
N ARG A 79 7.94 3.92 -14.71
CA ARG A 79 8.65 4.99 -14.01
C ARG A 79 7.77 6.22 -13.74
N ARG A 80 6.87 6.58 -14.64
CA ARG A 80 5.90 7.68 -14.42
C ARG A 80 4.91 7.35 -13.32
N ILE A 81 4.40 6.11 -13.29
CA ILE A 81 3.51 5.64 -12.23
C ILE A 81 4.22 5.65 -10.88
N ARG A 82 5.42 5.07 -10.78
CA ARG A 82 6.20 5.00 -9.52
C ARG A 82 6.61 6.36 -8.96
N ARG A 83 6.54 7.43 -9.73
CA ARG A 83 6.70 8.81 -9.22
C ARG A 83 5.47 9.31 -8.48
N ARG A 84 4.28 8.77 -8.81
CA ARG A 84 2.99 9.22 -8.31
C ARG A 84 2.33 8.19 -7.37
N VAL A 85 2.90 7.01 -7.27
CA VAL A 85 2.39 5.91 -6.42
C VAL A 85 3.47 5.52 -5.43
N GLY A 86 3.21 5.75 -4.15
CA GLY A 86 4.04 5.28 -3.05
C GLY A 86 3.72 3.84 -2.70
N MET A 87 4.74 3.06 -2.30
CA MET A 87 4.53 1.70 -1.81
C MET A 87 5.34 1.43 -0.55
N VAL A 88 4.65 0.86 0.42
CA VAL A 88 5.19 0.41 1.71
C VAL A 88 5.04 -1.11 1.79
N PHE A 89 6.13 -1.81 2.02
CA PHE A 89 6.19 -3.27 2.04
C PHE A 89 6.15 -3.80 3.47
N GLN A 90 5.87 -5.08 3.62
CA GLN A 90 5.98 -5.84 4.87
C GLN A 90 7.39 -5.74 5.46
N GLN A 91 8.43 -5.91 4.64
CA GLN A 91 9.81 -5.60 4.99
C GLN A 91 10.07 -4.12 4.71
N PHE A 92 10.74 -3.43 5.61
CA PHE A 92 10.91 -1.96 5.55
C PHE A 92 11.69 -1.50 4.32
N ASN A 93 12.57 -2.35 3.77
CA ASN A 93 13.38 -2.12 2.57
C ASN A 93 14.16 -0.80 2.61
N LEU A 94 14.63 -0.39 3.80
CA LEU A 94 15.50 0.78 3.95
C LEU A 94 16.91 0.46 3.46
N PHE A 95 17.58 1.45 2.92
CA PHE A 95 18.99 1.34 2.53
C PHE A 95 19.86 1.32 3.80
N PRO A 96 20.50 0.19 4.17
CA PRO A 96 21.15 0.04 5.48
C PRO A 96 22.41 0.91 5.64
N HIS A 97 23.00 1.32 4.54
CA HIS A 97 24.22 2.16 4.50
C HIS A 97 23.95 3.66 4.43
N LEU A 98 22.67 4.07 4.39
CA LEU A 98 22.24 5.46 4.38
C LEU A 98 21.65 5.84 5.74
N THR A 99 21.79 7.09 6.14
CA THR A 99 21.05 7.65 7.27
C THR A 99 19.54 7.63 7.00
N ILE A 100 18.75 7.81 8.02
CA ILE A 100 17.29 7.92 7.88
C ILE A 100 16.93 9.12 6.99
N LEU A 101 17.58 10.26 7.20
CA LEU A 101 17.40 11.46 6.38
C LEU A 101 17.75 11.18 4.90
N ASP A 102 18.87 10.51 4.65
CA ASP A 102 19.29 10.17 3.28
C ASP A 102 18.34 9.14 2.64
N ASN A 103 17.82 8.17 3.40
CA ASN A 103 16.79 7.23 2.91
C ASN A 103 15.55 7.95 2.38
N ILE A 104 15.11 9.01 3.06
CA ILE A 104 13.91 9.77 2.69
C ILE A 104 14.22 10.73 1.54
N THR A 105 15.38 11.39 1.54
CA THR A 105 15.71 12.44 0.56
C THR A 105 16.24 11.91 -0.76
N LEU A 106 16.69 10.65 -0.82
CA LEU A 106 17.33 10.06 -2.01
C LEU A 106 16.45 10.14 -3.26
N ALA A 107 15.22 9.67 -3.17
CA ALA A 107 14.31 9.61 -4.32
C ALA A 107 13.87 11.00 -4.80
N PRO A 108 13.39 11.92 -3.95
CA PRO A 108 13.07 13.28 -4.36
C PRO A 108 14.23 13.98 -5.08
N ARG A 109 15.45 13.84 -4.56
CA ARG A 109 16.64 14.47 -5.14
C ARG A 109 17.06 13.83 -6.47
N ARG A 110 17.02 12.50 -6.58
CA ARG A 110 17.52 11.78 -7.77
C ARG A 110 16.49 11.67 -8.89
N VAL A 111 15.21 11.54 -8.53
CA VAL A 111 14.13 11.28 -9.50
C VAL A 111 13.43 12.57 -9.90
N ASN A 112 13.11 13.43 -8.92
CA ASN A 112 12.39 14.69 -9.14
C ASN A 112 13.31 15.89 -9.19
N GLN A 113 14.64 15.72 -8.98
CA GLN A 113 15.65 16.79 -8.99
C GLN A 113 15.37 17.90 -7.97
N VAL A 114 14.71 17.55 -6.86
CA VAL A 114 14.44 18.51 -5.78
C VAL A 114 15.77 18.95 -5.16
N PRO A 115 15.98 20.27 -4.93
CA PRO A 115 17.15 20.79 -4.25
C PRO A 115 17.35 20.09 -2.88
N ARG A 116 18.61 19.95 -2.47
CA ARG A 116 18.93 19.23 -1.23
C ARG A 116 18.25 19.84 -0.01
N ILE A 117 18.28 21.16 0.10
CA ILE A 117 17.70 21.90 1.24
C ILE A 117 16.20 21.62 1.34
N ASP A 118 15.48 21.73 0.24
CA ASP A 118 14.01 21.53 0.20
C ASP A 118 13.65 20.06 0.51
N ALA A 119 14.45 19.12 0.00
CA ALA A 119 14.26 17.69 0.28
C ALA A 119 14.51 17.36 1.75
N GLU A 120 15.55 17.95 2.38
CA GLU A 120 15.84 17.78 3.82
C GLU A 120 14.77 18.42 4.70
N GLU A 121 14.31 19.62 4.37
CA GLU A 121 13.22 20.30 5.08
C GLU A 121 11.94 19.45 5.06
N ARG A 122 11.54 18.98 3.88
CA ARG A 122 10.39 18.09 3.73
C ARG A 122 10.57 16.79 4.51
N ALA A 123 11.76 16.18 4.45
CA ALA A 123 12.05 14.94 5.19
C ALA A 123 11.95 15.14 6.71
N HIS A 124 12.44 16.25 7.25
CA HIS A 124 12.29 16.59 8.67
C HIS A 124 10.81 16.77 9.06
N GLY A 125 10.00 17.45 8.22
CA GLY A 125 8.57 17.57 8.42
C GLY A 125 7.87 16.20 8.47
N LEU A 126 8.17 15.31 7.53
CA LEU A 126 7.63 13.94 7.50
C LEU A 126 8.06 13.10 8.70
N LEU A 127 9.33 13.21 9.13
CA LEU A 127 9.81 12.53 10.33
C LEU A 127 9.10 13.03 11.59
N ALA A 128 8.82 14.33 11.68
CA ALA A 128 8.04 14.91 12.77
C ALA A 128 6.58 14.41 12.75
N GLN A 129 5.94 14.37 11.58
CA GLN A 129 4.60 13.81 11.41
C GLN A 129 4.52 12.35 11.83
N MET A 130 5.58 11.56 11.55
CA MET A 130 5.70 10.16 11.98
C MET A 130 6.13 10.00 13.46
N GLY A 131 6.36 11.08 14.21
CA GLY A 131 6.79 11.03 15.61
C GLY A 131 8.19 10.46 15.83
N ILE A 132 9.10 10.64 14.87
CA ILE A 132 10.47 10.11 14.87
C ILE A 132 11.52 11.13 14.41
N ALA A 133 11.28 12.42 14.66
CA ALA A 133 12.15 13.51 14.21
C ALA A 133 13.62 13.38 14.71
N ASP A 134 13.80 12.83 15.91
CA ASP A 134 15.11 12.61 16.56
C ASP A 134 15.94 11.48 15.92
N GLN A 135 15.35 10.72 14.97
CA GLN A 135 16.00 9.59 14.33
C GLN A 135 16.71 9.95 13.01
N ALA A 136 16.62 11.20 12.53
CA ALA A 136 17.09 11.64 11.21
C ALA A 136 18.55 11.23 10.88
N ASN A 137 19.46 11.36 11.84
CA ASN A 137 20.90 11.10 11.65
C ASN A 137 21.32 9.65 11.95
N LYS A 138 20.39 8.79 12.37
CA LYS A 138 20.66 7.38 12.65
C LYS A 138 20.61 6.54 11.37
N TYR A 139 21.12 5.31 11.49
CA TYR A 139 21.03 4.28 10.46
C TYR A 139 19.89 3.30 10.78
N PRO A 140 19.32 2.60 9.77
CA PRO A 140 18.20 1.67 9.97
C PRO A 140 18.42 0.65 11.08
N ALA A 141 19.63 0.09 11.21
CA ALA A 141 19.98 -0.90 12.24
C ALA A 141 19.87 -0.38 13.69
N GLN A 142 19.82 0.94 13.88
CA GLN A 142 19.69 1.58 15.18
C GLN A 142 18.22 1.85 15.59
N LEU A 143 17.26 1.53 14.69
CA LEU A 143 15.84 1.78 14.86
C LEU A 143 15.09 0.48 15.20
N SER A 144 14.03 0.60 16.00
CA SER A 144 13.07 -0.48 16.16
C SER A 144 12.30 -0.77 14.87
N GLY A 145 11.70 -1.96 14.73
CA GLY A 145 10.90 -2.32 13.56
C GLY A 145 9.77 -1.30 13.26
N GLY A 146 9.02 -0.86 14.28
CA GLY A 146 7.98 0.16 14.12
C GLY A 146 8.53 1.52 13.69
N GLN A 147 9.72 1.93 14.19
CA GLN A 147 10.39 3.13 13.70
C GLN A 147 10.84 2.99 12.25
N GLN A 148 11.42 1.83 11.87
CA GLN A 148 11.81 1.56 10.49
C GLN A 148 10.60 1.60 9.53
N GLN A 149 9.46 1.08 9.95
CA GLN A 149 8.24 1.11 9.15
C GLN A 149 7.72 2.55 8.98
N ARG A 150 7.73 3.36 10.03
CA ARG A 150 7.36 4.78 9.93
C ARG A 150 8.32 5.58 9.04
N VAL A 151 9.61 5.23 9.03
CA VAL A 151 10.56 5.78 8.05
C VAL A 151 10.21 5.33 6.63
N ALA A 152 9.82 4.07 6.41
CA ALA A 152 9.41 3.60 5.09
C ALA A 152 8.15 4.34 4.58
N ILE A 153 7.20 4.64 5.47
CA ILE A 153 6.04 5.48 5.16
C ILE A 153 6.50 6.91 4.80
N ALA A 154 7.33 7.55 5.63
CA ALA A 154 7.86 8.88 5.36
C ALA A 154 8.62 8.95 4.03
N ARG A 155 9.42 7.93 3.71
CA ARG A 155 10.15 7.81 2.44
C ARG A 155 9.20 7.74 1.24
N ALA A 156 8.09 7.00 1.34
CA ALA A 156 7.10 6.93 0.27
C ALA A 156 6.38 8.27 0.09
N LEU A 157 6.00 8.94 1.20
CA LEU A 157 5.35 10.25 1.20
C LEU A 157 6.25 11.38 0.67
N ALA A 158 7.58 11.24 0.77
CA ALA A 158 8.52 12.24 0.30
C ALA A 158 8.44 12.50 -1.21
N MET A 159 7.90 11.55 -1.97
CA MET A 159 7.68 11.66 -3.43
C MET A 159 6.39 12.39 -3.81
N ASP A 160 5.56 12.79 -2.83
CA ASP A 160 4.26 13.44 -3.04
C ASP A 160 3.28 12.56 -3.84
N PRO A 161 3.02 11.33 -3.39
CA PRO A 161 2.23 10.39 -4.15
C PRO A 161 0.73 10.75 -4.14
N GLU A 162 0.04 10.42 -5.22
CA GLU A 162 -1.42 10.51 -5.34
C GLU A 162 -2.13 9.26 -4.82
N LEU A 163 -1.38 8.16 -4.68
CA LEU A 163 -1.85 6.86 -4.19
C LEU A 163 -0.78 6.21 -3.34
N MET A 164 -1.15 5.74 -2.16
CA MET A 164 -0.29 4.94 -1.29
C MET A 164 -0.75 3.47 -1.27
N LEU A 165 0.17 2.57 -1.50
CA LEU A 165 -0.03 1.12 -1.45
C LEU A 165 0.68 0.55 -0.21
N PHE A 166 -0.04 -0.24 0.58
CA PHE A 166 0.51 -0.90 1.78
C PHE A 166 0.36 -2.42 1.65
N ASP A 167 1.48 -3.14 1.63
CA ASP A 167 1.52 -4.61 1.56
C ASP A 167 1.84 -5.18 2.94
N GLU A 168 0.81 -5.45 3.75
CA GLU A 168 0.92 -5.99 5.11
C GLU A 168 1.91 -5.20 6.00
N PRO A 169 1.72 -3.89 6.20
CA PRO A 169 2.72 -3.01 6.80
C PRO A 169 3.05 -3.31 8.27
N THR A 170 2.25 -4.13 8.94
CA THR A 170 2.40 -4.47 10.37
C THR A 170 2.83 -5.90 10.64
N SER A 171 2.79 -6.79 9.64
CA SER A 171 2.96 -8.24 9.83
C SER A 171 4.37 -8.67 10.29
N ALA A 172 5.38 -7.80 10.12
CA ALA A 172 6.74 -8.02 10.60
C ALA A 172 7.04 -7.35 11.96
N LEU A 173 6.02 -6.84 12.65
CA LEU A 173 6.17 -6.06 13.88
C LEU A 173 5.66 -6.82 15.10
N ASP A 174 6.31 -6.53 16.26
CA ASP A 174 5.77 -6.93 17.56
C ASP A 174 4.44 -6.20 17.84
N PRO A 175 3.47 -6.82 18.53
CA PRO A 175 2.15 -6.23 18.81
C PRO A 175 2.21 -4.83 19.47
N GLU A 176 3.19 -4.59 20.35
CA GLU A 176 3.37 -3.29 21.02
C GLU A 176 3.69 -2.15 20.02
N ARG A 177 4.31 -2.48 18.88
CA ARG A 177 4.76 -1.51 17.86
C ARG A 177 3.79 -1.33 16.72
N VAL A 178 2.84 -2.25 16.56
CA VAL A 178 1.78 -2.19 15.53
C VAL A 178 0.98 -0.91 15.68
N LYS A 179 0.60 -0.56 16.92
CA LYS A 179 -0.23 0.63 17.20
C LYS A 179 0.34 1.92 16.62
N GLU A 180 1.64 2.17 16.79
CA GLU A 180 2.29 3.41 16.32
C GLU A 180 2.26 3.55 14.79
N VAL A 181 2.39 2.43 14.07
CA VAL A 181 2.30 2.40 12.61
C VAL A 181 0.86 2.62 12.15
N LEU A 182 -0.10 1.95 12.82
CA LEU A 182 -1.52 2.13 12.50
C LEU A 182 -2.00 3.56 12.80
N ASP A 183 -1.50 4.19 13.88
CA ASP A 183 -1.83 5.59 14.20
C ASP A 183 -1.33 6.54 13.10
N ALA A 184 -0.11 6.33 12.58
CA ALA A 184 0.40 7.09 11.44
C ALA A 184 -0.48 6.89 10.18
N MET A 185 -0.93 5.66 9.91
CA MET A 185 -1.81 5.37 8.77
C MET A 185 -3.22 5.96 8.95
N ARG A 186 -3.75 6.00 10.19
CA ARG A 186 -5.03 6.70 10.49
C ARG A 186 -4.93 8.19 10.16
N GLN A 187 -3.82 8.81 10.51
CA GLN A 187 -3.60 10.22 10.19
C GLN A 187 -3.62 10.45 8.68
N LEU A 188 -2.94 9.59 7.88
CA LEU A 188 -2.97 9.69 6.42
C LEU A 188 -4.39 9.53 5.85
N ALA A 189 -5.19 8.61 6.39
CA ALA A 189 -6.59 8.45 6.01
C ALA A 189 -7.40 9.73 6.30
N SER A 190 -7.23 10.29 7.51
CA SER A 190 -7.88 11.54 7.93
C SER A 190 -7.48 12.73 7.06
N ASP A 191 -6.24 12.76 6.58
CA ASP A 191 -5.73 13.80 5.68
C ASP A 191 -6.23 13.61 4.23
N GLY A 192 -7.06 12.61 3.95
CA GLY A 192 -7.65 12.36 2.64
C GLY A 192 -6.72 11.66 1.64
N MET A 193 -5.66 11.00 2.11
CA MET A 193 -4.75 10.23 1.24
C MET A 193 -5.50 9.04 0.62
N THR A 194 -5.38 8.90 -0.71
CA THR A 194 -5.86 7.69 -1.39
C THR A 194 -5.00 6.49 -1.00
N MET A 195 -5.61 5.43 -0.47
CA MET A 195 -4.86 4.26 0.00
C MET A 195 -5.46 2.95 -0.44
N VAL A 196 -4.59 1.99 -0.81
CA VAL A 196 -4.96 0.57 -0.94
C VAL A 196 -4.11 -0.21 0.05
N ILE A 197 -4.75 -0.90 0.99
CA ILE A 197 -4.08 -1.49 2.16
C ILE A 197 -4.39 -2.98 2.21
N VAL A 198 -3.38 -3.83 2.01
CA VAL A 198 -3.47 -5.25 2.36
C VAL A 198 -3.17 -5.37 3.85
N THR A 199 -4.13 -5.86 4.62
CA THR A 199 -3.98 -5.97 6.07
C THR A 199 -4.77 -7.13 6.65
N HIS A 200 -4.30 -7.63 7.80
CA HIS A 200 -5.00 -8.56 8.68
C HIS A 200 -5.56 -7.88 9.94
N GLU A 201 -5.33 -6.58 10.09
CA GLU A 201 -5.79 -5.78 11.25
C GLU A 201 -7.27 -5.39 11.08
N LEU A 202 -8.20 -6.28 11.49
CA LEU A 202 -9.65 -6.05 11.31
C LEU A 202 -10.14 -4.76 11.97
N GLY A 203 -9.68 -4.48 13.19
CA GLY A 203 -10.06 -3.28 13.94
C GLY A 203 -9.67 -2.00 13.20
N PHE A 204 -8.46 -1.96 12.69
CA PHE A 204 -7.95 -0.83 11.91
C PHE A 204 -8.72 -0.67 10.59
N ALA A 205 -8.89 -1.75 9.83
CA ALA A 205 -9.62 -1.68 8.56
C ALA A 205 -11.08 -1.24 8.75
N ARG A 206 -11.75 -1.70 9.82
CA ARG A 206 -13.10 -1.27 10.16
C ARG A 206 -13.20 0.22 10.47
N GLU A 207 -12.13 0.79 11.04
CA GLU A 207 -12.08 2.19 11.44
C GLU A 207 -11.79 3.14 10.27
N VAL A 208 -10.87 2.76 9.37
CA VAL A 208 -10.35 3.70 8.36
C VAL A 208 -10.80 3.42 6.94
N ALA A 209 -11.23 2.19 6.60
CA ALA A 209 -11.57 1.87 5.24
C ALA A 209 -12.97 2.38 4.86
N ASP A 210 -13.08 2.96 3.67
CA ASP A 210 -14.36 3.27 3.04
C ASP A 210 -15.00 1.98 2.49
N ARG A 211 -14.18 1.12 1.87
CA ARG A 211 -14.61 -0.15 1.29
C ARG A 211 -13.63 -1.27 1.60
N VAL A 212 -14.15 -2.49 1.59
CA VAL A 212 -13.36 -3.72 1.72
C VAL A 212 -13.50 -4.55 0.45
N LEU A 213 -12.36 -4.95 -0.10
CA LEU A 213 -12.21 -5.96 -1.15
C LEU A 213 -11.81 -7.28 -0.49
N PHE A 214 -12.70 -8.26 -0.48
CA PHE A 214 -12.37 -9.60 -0.01
C PHE A 214 -12.02 -10.50 -1.19
N MET A 215 -10.83 -11.08 -1.13
CA MET A 215 -10.28 -11.97 -2.18
C MET A 215 -10.13 -13.40 -1.67
N ASP A 216 -10.44 -14.36 -2.52
CA ASP A 216 -10.11 -15.77 -2.31
C ASP A 216 -9.75 -16.41 -3.65
N ALA A 217 -8.72 -17.27 -3.66
CA ALA A 217 -8.25 -18.01 -4.84
C ALA A 217 -8.07 -17.14 -6.11
N GLY A 218 -7.51 -15.93 -5.96
CA GLY A 218 -7.24 -15.01 -7.07
C GLY A 218 -8.43 -14.20 -7.55
N ARG A 219 -9.62 -14.36 -6.96
CA ARG A 219 -10.86 -13.72 -7.37
C ARG A 219 -11.38 -12.74 -6.33
N VAL A 220 -12.11 -11.75 -6.79
CA VAL A 220 -12.92 -10.90 -5.91
C VAL A 220 -14.17 -11.70 -5.52
N VAL A 221 -14.30 -11.98 -4.23
CA VAL A 221 -15.47 -12.65 -3.66
C VAL A 221 -16.51 -11.62 -3.25
N GLU A 222 -16.07 -10.54 -2.60
CA GLU A 222 -16.95 -9.47 -2.16
C GLU A 222 -16.23 -8.13 -2.23
N LEU A 223 -16.92 -7.09 -2.70
CA LEU A 223 -16.48 -5.71 -2.64
C LEU A 223 -17.66 -4.88 -2.13
N SER A 224 -17.54 -4.37 -0.92
CA SER A 224 -18.62 -3.68 -0.25
C SER A 224 -18.12 -2.51 0.61
N ASP A 225 -19.03 -1.65 1.02
CA ASP A 225 -18.81 -0.66 2.06
C ASP A 225 -18.26 -1.33 3.34
N ALA A 226 -17.28 -0.69 3.99
CA ALA A 226 -16.59 -1.31 5.12
C ALA A 226 -17.56 -1.65 6.28
N ASN A 227 -18.48 -0.75 6.64
CA ASN A 227 -19.42 -1.04 7.70
C ASN A 227 -20.30 -2.25 7.35
N SER A 228 -20.78 -2.34 6.11
CA SER A 228 -21.57 -3.47 5.60
C SER A 228 -20.77 -4.77 5.64
N PHE A 229 -19.49 -4.74 5.23
CA PHE A 229 -18.63 -5.92 5.27
C PHE A 229 -18.46 -6.47 6.68
N PHE A 230 -18.14 -5.62 7.65
CA PHE A 230 -17.87 -6.06 9.03
C PHE A 230 -19.11 -6.40 9.84
N THR A 231 -20.31 -5.94 9.45
CA THR A 231 -21.54 -6.21 10.20
C THR A 231 -22.45 -7.23 9.52
N GLN A 232 -22.50 -7.23 8.19
CA GLN A 232 -23.46 -8.00 7.39
C GLN A 232 -22.81 -8.46 6.07
N ALA A 233 -21.62 -9.07 6.11
CA ALA A 233 -20.99 -9.62 4.93
C ALA A 233 -21.96 -10.49 4.13
N LYS A 234 -22.07 -10.22 2.83
CA LYS A 234 -23.06 -10.87 1.94
C LYS A 234 -22.66 -12.30 1.62
N GLU A 235 -21.38 -12.51 1.37
CA GLU A 235 -20.86 -13.80 0.94
C GLU A 235 -20.54 -14.71 2.12
N GLU A 236 -20.91 -15.99 2.02
CA GLU A 236 -20.65 -16.97 3.08
C GLU A 236 -19.14 -17.09 3.38
N ARG A 237 -18.31 -16.99 2.35
CA ARG A 237 -16.86 -17.06 2.47
C ARG A 237 -16.29 -15.88 3.27
N SER A 238 -16.82 -14.67 3.07
CA SER A 238 -16.48 -13.47 3.83
C SER A 238 -16.85 -13.64 5.32
N ARG A 239 -18.07 -14.12 5.60
CA ARG A 239 -18.52 -14.38 6.98
C ARG A 239 -17.65 -15.41 7.71
N ARG A 240 -17.30 -16.50 7.04
CA ARG A 240 -16.40 -17.52 7.61
C ARG A 240 -15.01 -16.94 7.94
N PHE A 241 -14.46 -16.12 7.03
CA PHE A 241 -13.18 -15.47 7.24
C PHE A 241 -13.23 -14.53 8.45
N LEU A 242 -14.24 -13.67 8.55
CA LEU A 242 -14.41 -12.76 9.69
C LEU A 242 -14.53 -13.51 11.02
N ASN A 243 -15.29 -14.61 11.06
CA ASN A 243 -15.43 -15.43 12.27
C ASN A 243 -14.10 -16.08 12.69
N GLN A 244 -13.27 -16.51 11.74
CA GLN A 244 -11.94 -17.09 12.03
C GLN A 244 -10.95 -16.07 12.58
N MET A 245 -11.05 -14.81 12.15
CA MET A 245 -10.14 -13.73 12.55
C MET A 245 -10.59 -13.04 13.85
N ALA A 246 -11.83 -13.28 14.32
CA ALA A 246 -12.36 -12.71 15.56
C ALA A 246 -11.95 -13.49 16.83
N HIS A 247 -11.25 -14.62 16.66
CA HIS A 247 -10.74 -15.50 17.73
C HIS A 247 -9.20 -15.51 17.70
#